data_2b1436bf0497567a2aa96b1394ff7a6c
#
_entry.id   2b1436bf0497567a2aa96b1394ff7a6c
#
_cell.length_a   1.000
_cell.length_b   1.000
_cell.length_c   1.000
_cell.angle_alpha   90.00
_cell.angle_beta   90.00
_cell.angle_gamma   90.00
#
_symmetry.space_group_name_H-M   'P 1'
#
loop_
_entity.id
_entity.type
_entity.pdbx_description
1 polymer ?
#
loop_
_entity_poly.entity_id
_entity_poly.type
_entity_poly.pdbx_seq_one_letter_code
_entity_poly.pdbx_strand_id
1 'polypeptide(L)'
;GLLVRIGGLAPVRARVLSAGLLECSTPAQPTAGLVSVEVSLNERDYSADEVLFEYLSPMRADELSPARGPSSGGTLINVSGWGFSQRAALLSYVHARFNLTKVPVAWVSSREVHCVAPEHPAGLVSVELTQNDQQYTSGPLHFEYRDMVAHSIHPRSGPVRGGTEVVVRGASFDAPGALGLFCSFAGADVVSASFEGEVGVRCITPPASRAGASAVQLVDSDAVLVTSVAFIYQPHVVVSSIEPVTGVLAGGTLLRVSGSGFIAAPGLLVRIGGLAPVRARVL
;
A
#
# COMPACT_ATOMS: atom_id res chain seq x y z
N GLY A 1 54.20 -13.16 -2.48
CA GLY A 1 53.01 -12.76 -1.72
C GLY A 1 51.78 -13.39 -2.31
N LEU A 2 50.66 -13.38 -1.56
CA LEU A 2 49.39 -13.91 -2.03
C LEU A 2 48.78 -12.95 -3.06
N LEU A 3 48.54 -13.46 -4.25
CA LEU A 3 47.94 -12.71 -5.36
C LEU A 3 46.62 -13.36 -5.84
N VAL A 4 45.71 -12.52 -6.27
CA VAL A 4 44.50 -12.92 -6.97
C VAL A 4 44.50 -12.31 -8.36
N ARG A 5 44.30 -13.13 -9.38
CA ARG A 5 44.11 -12.72 -10.76
C ARG A 5 42.64 -12.86 -11.14
N ILE A 6 42.07 -11.81 -11.68
CA ILE A 6 40.66 -11.75 -12.08
C ILE A 6 40.61 -11.47 -13.58
N GLY A 7 40.26 -12.49 -14.36
CA GLY A 7 40.37 -12.45 -15.81
C GLY A 7 41.79 -12.27 -16.27
N GLY A 8 41.99 -11.59 -17.39
CA GLY A 8 43.33 -11.28 -17.93
C GLY A 8 44.01 -10.02 -17.35
N LEU A 9 43.48 -9.51 -16.22
CA LEU A 9 44.01 -8.28 -15.61
C LEU A 9 45.24 -8.51 -14.74
N ALA A 10 45.95 -7.41 -14.42
CA ALA A 10 47.07 -7.45 -13.49
C ALA A 10 46.62 -8.02 -12.13
N PRO A 11 47.40 -8.96 -11.53
CA PRO A 11 47.06 -9.53 -10.25
C PRO A 11 47.03 -8.48 -9.13
N VAL A 12 46.10 -8.65 -8.20
CA VAL A 12 45.96 -7.80 -7.00
C VAL A 12 46.40 -8.55 -5.75
N ARG A 13 46.90 -7.83 -4.77
CA ARG A 13 47.25 -8.43 -3.47
C ARG A 13 46.00 -8.82 -2.69
N ALA A 14 46.06 -9.95 -2.04
CA ALA A 14 45.01 -10.41 -1.16
C ALA A 14 45.47 -10.52 0.30
N ARG A 15 44.54 -10.35 1.21
CA ARG A 15 44.72 -10.52 2.63
C ARG A 15 44.11 -11.85 3.08
N VAL A 16 44.85 -12.67 3.79
CA VAL A 16 44.32 -13.89 4.42
C VAL A 16 43.53 -13.51 5.67
N LEU A 17 42.29 -13.92 5.75
CA LEU A 17 41.45 -13.78 6.94
C LEU A 17 41.41 -15.07 7.77
N SER A 18 41.46 -16.23 7.12
CA SER A 18 41.56 -17.55 7.72
C SER A 18 42.14 -18.56 6.72
N ALA A 19 42.33 -19.81 7.12
CA ALA A 19 42.84 -20.87 6.25
C ALA A 19 41.95 -21.13 5.00
N GLY A 20 40.67 -20.76 5.05
CA GLY A 20 39.73 -20.94 3.95
C GLY A 20 39.14 -19.64 3.40
N LEU A 21 39.65 -18.46 3.84
CA LEU A 21 39.06 -17.18 3.47
C LEU A 21 40.14 -16.12 3.22
N LEU A 22 40.06 -15.51 2.05
CA LEU A 22 40.89 -14.39 1.69
C LEU A 22 40.00 -13.23 1.15
N GLU A 23 40.56 -12.03 1.22
CA GLU A 23 39.91 -10.80 0.78
C GLU A 23 40.81 -10.03 -0.16
N CYS A 24 40.26 -9.54 -1.26
CA CYS A 24 40.94 -8.63 -2.18
C CYS A 24 39.92 -7.66 -2.82
N SER A 25 40.42 -6.54 -3.36
CA SER A 25 39.61 -5.63 -4.17
C SER A 25 39.76 -5.96 -5.64
N THR A 26 38.67 -6.01 -6.38
CA THR A 26 38.72 -6.27 -7.82
C THR A 26 39.36 -5.08 -8.55
N PRO A 27 40.25 -5.31 -9.53
CA PRO A 27 40.75 -4.25 -10.39
C PRO A 27 39.63 -3.74 -11.32
N ALA A 28 39.81 -2.53 -11.88
CA ALA A 28 38.88 -2.01 -12.87
C ALA A 28 38.95 -2.83 -14.18
N GLN A 29 37.76 -3.05 -14.79
CA GLN A 29 37.62 -3.79 -16.05
C GLN A 29 36.91 -2.90 -17.08
N PRO A 30 37.39 -2.80 -18.31
CA PRO A 30 36.78 -1.94 -19.33
C PRO A 30 35.46 -2.49 -19.89
N THR A 31 35.25 -3.80 -19.82
CA THR A 31 34.05 -4.48 -20.37
C THR A 31 33.38 -5.36 -19.35
N ALA A 32 32.05 -5.33 -19.34
CA ALA A 32 31.26 -6.25 -18.53
C ALA A 32 31.39 -7.69 -19.06
N GLY A 33 31.28 -8.67 -18.17
CA GLY A 33 31.30 -10.09 -18.54
C GLY A 33 31.84 -10.99 -17.44
N LEU A 34 31.75 -12.30 -17.71
CA LEU A 34 32.28 -13.34 -16.83
C LEU A 34 33.77 -13.51 -17.03
N VAL A 35 34.50 -13.59 -15.94
CA VAL A 35 35.96 -13.81 -15.93
C VAL A 35 36.33 -14.84 -14.86
N SER A 36 37.42 -15.57 -15.07
CA SER A 36 37.96 -16.50 -14.06
C SER A 36 38.58 -15.76 -12.89
N VAL A 37 38.49 -16.36 -11.72
CA VAL A 37 39.20 -15.92 -10.50
C VAL A 37 40.21 -17.00 -10.11
N GLU A 38 41.46 -16.63 -10.03
CA GLU A 38 42.59 -17.52 -9.77
C GLU A 38 43.46 -16.99 -8.65
N VAL A 39 44.00 -17.86 -7.84
CA VAL A 39 44.83 -17.49 -6.66
C VAL A 39 46.24 -18.04 -6.86
N SER A 40 47.26 -17.26 -6.45
CA SER A 40 48.64 -17.66 -6.46
C SER A 40 49.31 -17.38 -5.07
N LEU A 41 50.03 -18.35 -4.58
CA LEU A 41 50.80 -18.23 -3.35
C LEU A 41 52.28 -17.81 -3.61
N ASN A 42 52.76 -17.99 -4.83
CA ASN A 42 54.17 -17.81 -5.19
C ASN A 42 54.37 -16.82 -6.39
N GLU A 43 53.31 -16.13 -6.78
CA GLU A 43 53.29 -15.14 -7.88
C GLU A 43 53.57 -15.75 -9.28
N ARG A 44 53.61 -17.06 -9.42
CA ARG A 44 53.89 -17.79 -10.65
C ARG A 44 52.78 -18.75 -11.05
N ASP A 45 52.44 -19.63 -10.14
CA ASP A 45 51.46 -20.68 -10.38
C ASP A 45 50.11 -20.24 -9.81
N TYR A 46 49.10 -20.31 -10.65
CA TYR A 46 47.71 -19.92 -10.32
C TYR A 46 46.81 -21.15 -10.24
N SER A 47 45.81 -21.11 -9.37
CA SER A 47 44.74 -22.11 -9.35
C SER A 47 43.98 -22.14 -10.68
N ALA A 48 43.36 -23.30 -10.99
CA ALA A 48 42.63 -23.52 -12.24
C ALA A 48 41.20 -24.06 -11.98
N ASP A 49 40.54 -23.56 -10.95
CA ASP A 49 39.24 -24.08 -10.46
C ASP A 49 38.03 -23.52 -11.24
N GLU A 50 38.26 -22.71 -12.27
CA GLU A 50 37.22 -22.11 -13.13
C GLU A 50 36.12 -21.36 -12.38
N VAL A 51 36.39 -20.84 -11.18
CA VAL A 51 35.44 -20.00 -10.45
C VAL A 51 35.29 -18.68 -11.18
N LEU A 52 34.04 -18.27 -11.44
CA LEU A 52 33.71 -17.12 -12.26
C LEU A 52 33.23 -15.95 -11.40
N PHE A 53 33.77 -14.78 -11.71
CA PHE A 53 33.29 -13.48 -11.27
C PHE A 53 32.66 -12.71 -12.45
N GLU A 54 31.58 -11.99 -12.22
CA GLU A 54 30.91 -11.19 -13.25
C GLU A 54 31.16 -9.70 -13.01
N TYR A 55 31.82 -9.05 -13.95
CA TYR A 55 31.82 -7.61 -14.02
C TYR A 55 30.52 -7.13 -14.65
N LEU A 56 29.76 -6.34 -13.93
CA LEU A 56 28.47 -5.82 -14.37
C LEU A 56 28.64 -4.45 -15.03
N SER A 57 27.80 -4.18 -16.03
CA SER A 57 27.64 -2.82 -16.53
C SER A 57 27.09 -1.91 -15.43
N PRO A 58 27.41 -0.62 -15.44
CA PRO A 58 26.81 0.32 -14.50
C PRO A 58 25.29 0.22 -14.53
N MET A 59 24.71 0.06 -13.35
CA MET A 59 23.27 0.04 -13.16
C MET A 59 22.76 1.46 -12.93
N ARG A 60 21.61 1.77 -13.53
CA ARG A 60 20.91 3.03 -13.32
C ARG A 60 19.42 2.76 -13.13
N ALA A 61 18.83 3.39 -12.14
CA ALA A 61 17.39 3.45 -11.93
C ALA A 61 16.90 4.85 -12.33
N ASP A 62 15.88 4.91 -13.17
CA ASP A 62 15.40 6.14 -13.79
C ASP A 62 14.07 6.61 -13.19
N GLU A 63 13.16 5.67 -12.86
CA GLU A 63 11.80 5.99 -12.41
C GLU A 63 11.25 4.91 -11.47
N LEU A 64 10.40 5.32 -10.55
CA LEU A 64 9.55 4.46 -9.70
C LEU A 64 8.08 4.64 -10.10
N SER A 65 7.37 3.55 -10.28
CA SER A 65 5.93 3.59 -10.54
C SER A 65 5.19 2.49 -9.76
N PRO A 66 4.31 2.85 -8.82
CA PRO A 66 4.05 4.19 -8.29
C PRO A 66 5.23 4.74 -7.46
N ALA A 67 5.34 6.07 -7.37
CA ALA A 67 6.35 6.74 -6.56
C ALA A 67 5.83 7.13 -5.15
N ARG A 68 4.69 6.61 -4.76
CA ARG A 68 4.06 6.86 -3.44
C ARG A 68 3.24 5.67 -2.99
N GLY A 69 3.06 5.53 -1.67
CA GLY A 69 2.28 4.45 -1.08
C GLY A 69 1.97 4.69 0.40
N PRO A 70 1.19 3.81 1.03
CA PRO A 70 0.84 3.93 2.44
C PRO A 70 2.06 3.71 3.35
N SER A 71 2.04 4.32 4.53
CA SER A 71 3.08 4.15 5.56
C SER A 71 3.18 2.70 6.04
N SER A 72 2.12 1.92 5.96
CA SER A 72 2.12 0.47 6.24
C SER A 72 2.96 -0.36 5.25
N GLY A 73 3.44 0.24 4.16
CA GLY A 73 4.17 -0.48 3.12
C GLY A 73 3.26 -1.28 2.19
N GLY A 74 3.79 -2.37 1.63
CA GLY A 74 3.03 -3.30 0.77
C GLY A 74 2.86 -2.85 -0.69
N THR A 75 3.20 -1.62 -1.04
CA THR A 75 3.08 -1.14 -2.42
C THR A 75 4.07 -1.86 -3.33
N LEU A 76 3.55 -2.55 -4.36
CA LEU A 76 4.37 -3.10 -5.43
C LEU A 76 4.85 -1.97 -6.34
N ILE A 77 6.16 -1.81 -6.44
CA ILE A 77 6.81 -0.75 -7.20
C ILE A 77 7.53 -1.37 -8.40
N ASN A 78 7.24 -0.85 -9.57
CA ASN A 78 8.01 -1.08 -10.77
C ASN A 78 9.14 -0.03 -10.81
N VAL A 79 10.39 -0.49 -10.93
CA VAL A 79 11.56 0.35 -11.11
C VAL A 79 12.05 0.19 -12.53
N SER A 80 11.97 1.24 -13.32
CA SER A 80 12.53 1.27 -14.67
C SER A 80 13.95 1.84 -14.66
N GLY A 81 14.79 1.35 -15.58
CA GLY A 81 16.18 1.75 -15.63
C GLY A 81 17.03 0.97 -16.64
N TRP A 82 18.27 0.71 -16.28
CA TRP A 82 19.27 0.07 -17.15
C TRP A 82 20.20 -0.83 -16.35
N GLY A 83 20.68 -1.90 -17.02
CA GLY A 83 21.77 -2.71 -16.51
C GLY A 83 21.38 -3.64 -15.37
N PHE A 84 20.10 -3.99 -15.24
CA PHE A 84 19.66 -4.97 -14.25
C PHE A 84 20.08 -6.38 -14.67
N SER A 85 20.98 -7.00 -13.88
CA SER A 85 21.51 -8.33 -14.16
C SER A 85 20.56 -9.42 -13.69
N GLN A 86 20.15 -10.28 -14.62
CA GLN A 86 19.37 -11.50 -14.29
C GLN A 86 20.16 -12.44 -13.39
N ARG A 87 21.46 -12.62 -13.66
CA ARG A 87 22.32 -13.51 -12.87
C ARG A 87 22.45 -12.99 -11.44
N ALA A 88 22.69 -11.69 -11.25
CA ALA A 88 22.78 -11.12 -9.91
C ALA A 88 21.45 -11.29 -9.13
N ALA A 89 20.31 -11.17 -9.82
CA ALA A 89 19.00 -11.41 -9.23
C ALA A 89 18.79 -12.88 -8.83
N LEU A 90 19.15 -13.82 -9.71
CA LEU A 90 19.08 -15.25 -9.41
C LEU A 90 19.96 -15.67 -8.22
N LEU A 91 21.06 -14.97 -8.02
CA LEU A 91 21.98 -15.15 -6.88
C LEU A 91 21.56 -14.35 -5.64
N SER A 92 20.41 -13.67 -5.68
CA SER A 92 19.88 -12.84 -4.59
C SER A 92 20.79 -11.66 -4.19
N TYR A 93 21.53 -11.11 -5.13
CA TYR A 93 22.37 -9.93 -4.91
C TYR A 93 21.67 -8.61 -5.26
N VAL A 94 20.55 -8.65 -5.98
CA VAL A 94 19.81 -7.43 -6.32
C VAL A 94 18.85 -7.06 -5.21
N HIS A 95 19.03 -5.86 -4.68
CA HIS A 95 18.19 -5.32 -3.62
C HIS A 95 17.84 -3.86 -3.90
N ALA A 96 16.69 -3.44 -3.38
CA ALA A 96 16.36 -2.02 -3.24
C ALA A 96 16.54 -1.61 -1.77
N ARG A 97 16.96 -0.38 -1.53
CA ARG A 97 17.13 0.20 -0.21
C ARG A 97 16.28 1.46 -0.09
N PHE A 98 15.34 1.45 0.85
CA PHE A 98 14.50 2.59 1.22
C PHE A 98 15.10 3.23 2.48
N ASN A 99 15.83 4.34 2.31
CA ASN A 99 16.73 4.87 3.33
C ASN A 99 17.70 3.76 3.81
N LEU A 100 17.43 3.17 4.98
CA LEU A 100 18.26 2.12 5.58
C LEU A 100 17.64 0.72 5.45
N THR A 101 16.38 0.60 5.04
CA THR A 101 15.68 -0.68 4.94
C THR A 101 15.91 -1.32 3.59
N LYS A 102 16.52 -2.50 3.59
CA LYS A 102 16.80 -3.28 2.39
C LYS A 102 15.69 -4.29 2.12
N VAL A 103 15.22 -4.33 0.88
CA VAL A 103 14.18 -5.27 0.41
C VAL A 103 14.65 -6.03 -0.82
N PRO A 104 14.19 -7.27 -1.01
CA PRO A 104 14.50 -8.06 -2.20
C PRO A 104 13.85 -7.45 -3.44
N VAL A 105 14.46 -7.72 -4.59
CA VAL A 105 14.01 -7.26 -5.90
C VAL A 105 13.72 -8.46 -6.79
N ALA A 106 12.56 -8.45 -7.45
CA ALA A 106 12.21 -9.40 -8.50
C ALA A 106 12.65 -8.85 -9.85
N TRP A 107 13.51 -9.60 -10.56
CA TRP A 107 13.96 -9.23 -11.89
C TRP A 107 12.90 -9.53 -12.95
N VAL A 108 12.60 -8.58 -13.81
CA VAL A 108 11.67 -8.71 -14.93
C VAL A 108 12.44 -8.67 -16.24
N SER A 109 13.31 -7.69 -16.41
CA SER A 109 14.13 -7.52 -17.59
C SER A 109 15.40 -6.72 -17.26
N SER A 110 16.30 -6.56 -18.22
CA SER A 110 17.49 -5.69 -18.07
C SER A 110 17.13 -4.21 -17.87
N ARG A 111 15.84 -3.85 -18.00
CA ARG A 111 15.33 -2.48 -17.88
C ARG A 111 14.25 -2.31 -16.81
N GLU A 112 13.84 -3.40 -16.18
CA GLU A 112 12.71 -3.40 -15.25
C GLU A 112 12.92 -4.39 -14.14
N VAL A 113 12.70 -3.93 -12.91
CA VAL A 113 12.67 -4.76 -11.71
C VAL A 113 11.52 -4.33 -10.82
N HIS A 114 11.00 -5.26 -10.02
CA HIS A 114 9.92 -4.99 -9.08
C HIS A 114 10.43 -5.15 -7.64
N CYS A 115 9.93 -4.31 -6.75
CA CYS A 115 10.12 -4.48 -5.31
C CYS A 115 8.86 -4.07 -4.55
N VAL A 116 8.76 -4.49 -3.30
CA VAL A 116 7.66 -4.12 -2.41
C VAL A 116 8.18 -3.10 -1.41
N ALA A 117 7.48 -1.96 -1.30
CA ALA A 117 7.82 -0.95 -0.31
C ALA A 117 7.71 -1.53 1.11
N PRO A 118 8.73 -1.41 1.95
CA PRO A 118 8.62 -1.80 3.36
C PRO A 118 7.75 -0.81 4.14
N GLU A 119 7.30 -1.19 5.33
CA GLU A 119 6.71 -0.24 6.28
C GLU A 119 7.70 0.88 6.63
N HIS A 120 7.24 2.12 6.65
CA HIS A 120 8.05 3.30 6.99
C HIS A 120 7.13 4.44 7.45
N PRO A 121 7.54 5.28 8.41
CA PRO A 121 6.81 6.50 8.76
C PRO A 121 6.54 7.38 7.54
N ALA A 122 5.42 8.12 7.56
CA ALA A 122 5.07 9.04 6.49
C ALA A 122 6.20 10.04 6.20
N GLY A 123 6.46 10.30 4.93
CA GLY A 123 7.53 11.17 4.47
C GLY A 123 8.21 10.69 3.20
N LEU A 124 9.12 11.49 2.70
CA LEU A 124 9.89 11.22 1.50
C LEU A 124 11.16 10.44 1.86
N VAL A 125 11.40 9.31 1.20
CA VAL A 125 12.59 8.47 1.40
C VAL A 125 13.37 8.29 0.11
N SER A 126 14.68 8.18 0.21
CA SER A 126 15.53 7.80 -0.93
C SER A 126 15.38 6.31 -1.23
N VAL A 127 15.35 6.00 -2.53
CA VAL A 127 15.36 4.61 -3.02
C VAL A 127 16.57 4.41 -3.90
N GLU A 128 17.39 3.45 -3.51
CA GLU A 128 18.60 3.08 -4.22
C GLU A 128 18.62 1.58 -4.48
N LEU A 129 19.24 1.17 -5.59
CA LEU A 129 19.38 -0.23 -5.93
C LEU A 129 20.85 -0.66 -5.86
N THR A 130 21.06 -1.93 -5.58
CA THR A 130 22.38 -2.56 -5.63
C THR A 130 22.30 -3.92 -6.32
N GLN A 131 23.42 -4.36 -6.91
CA GLN A 131 23.58 -5.71 -7.48
C GLN A 131 24.70 -6.50 -6.80
N ASN A 132 25.29 -5.99 -5.74
CA ASN A 132 26.38 -6.65 -5.01
C ASN A 132 26.48 -6.23 -3.54
N ASP A 133 25.51 -5.52 -3.01
CA ASP A 133 25.45 -5.03 -1.63
C ASP A 133 26.57 -4.04 -1.23
N GLN A 134 27.38 -3.59 -2.16
CA GLN A 134 28.49 -2.68 -1.90
C GLN A 134 28.35 -1.34 -2.62
N GLN A 135 27.95 -1.38 -3.88
CA GLN A 135 27.71 -0.20 -4.68
C GLN A 135 26.22 -0.04 -4.94
N TYR A 136 25.71 1.18 -4.68
CA TYR A 136 24.33 1.56 -4.89
C TYR A 136 24.22 2.56 -6.03
N THR A 137 23.05 2.59 -6.68
CA THR A 137 22.76 3.60 -7.70
C THR A 137 22.88 5.00 -7.08
N SER A 138 23.53 5.89 -7.81
CA SER A 138 23.57 7.31 -7.47
C SER A 138 22.49 8.02 -8.27
N GLY A 139 21.51 8.59 -7.60
CA GLY A 139 20.43 9.34 -8.23
C GLY A 139 19.24 9.48 -7.30
N PRO A 140 18.53 10.59 -7.35
CA PRO A 140 17.49 10.89 -6.38
C PRO A 140 16.16 10.23 -6.76
N LEU A 141 16.09 8.91 -6.76
CA LEU A 141 14.79 8.27 -6.74
C LEU A 141 14.23 8.40 -5.35
N HIS A 142 12.99 8.85 -5.28
CA HIS A 142 12.29 9.05 -4.02
C HIS A 142 10.94 8.35 -4.06
N PHE A 143 10.59 7.75 -2.93
CA PHE A 143 9.28 7.20 -2.67
C PHE A 143 8.63 7.98 -1.53
N GLU A 144 7.38 8.38 -1.69
CA GLU A 144 6.66 9.15 -0.69
C GLU A 144 5.70 8.24 0.09
N TYR A 145 5.99 8.06 1.37
CA TYR A 145 5.08 7.38 2.29
C TYR A 145 4.03 8.34 2.81
N ARG A 146 2.76 7.95 2.75
CA ARG A 146 1.63 8.77 3.19
C ARG A 146 0.74 7.99 4.13
N ASP A 147 0.27 8.66 5.18
CA ASP A 147 -0.79 8.13 6.02
C ASP A 147 -2.14 8.36 5.36
N MET A 148 -2.94 7.32 5.28
CA MET A 148 -4.35 7.47 4.92
C MET A 148 -5.11 8.02 6.12
N VAL A 149 -5.85 9.11 5.92
CA VAL A 149 -6.63 9.75 6.97
C VAL A 149 -8.05 9.96 6.48
N ALA A 150 -9.04 9.41 7.19
CA ALA A 150 -10.43 9.75 6.97
C ALA A 150 -10.86 10.92 7.85
N HIS A 151 -11.50 11.90 7.25
CA HIS A 151 -11.95 13.10 7.93
C HIS A 151 -13.46 13.10 8.16
N SER A 152 -14.22 12.48 7.28
CA SER A 152 -15.68 12.49 7.35
C SER A 152 -16.29 11.30 6.62
N ILE A 153 -17.54 11.00 6.99
CA ILE A 153 -18.39 10.01 6.31
C ILE A 153 -19.75 10.65 5.97
N HIS A 154 -20.27 10.37 4.80
CA HIS A 154 -21.57 10.87 4.36
C HIS A 154 -22.33 9.79 3.57
N PRO A 155 -23.64 9.55 3.89
CA PRO A 155 -24.35 10.04 5.06
C PRO A 155 -23.75 9.54 6.39
N ARG A 156 -24.01 10.26 7.49
CA ARG A 156 -23.48 9.92 8.82
C ARG A 156 -24.31 8.88 9.57
N SER A 157 -25.47 8.51 9.03
CA SER A 157 -26.36 7.54 9.66
C SER A 157 -27.17 6.78 8.63
N GLY A 158 -27.65 5.59 9.01
CA GLY A 158 -28.53 4.74 8.23
C GLY A 158 -29.13 3.61 9.09
N PRO A 159 -30.03 2.80 8.52
CA PRO A 159 -30.74 1.78 9.27
C PRO A 159 -29.82 0.64 9.73
N VAL A 160 -30.14 0.01 10.87
CA VAL A 160 -29.43 -1.19 11.38
C VAL A 160 -29.41 -2.36 10.42
N ARG A 161 -30.34 -2.44 9.49
CA ARG A 161 -30.36 -3.47 8.43
C ARG A 161 -29.25 -3.31 7.40
N GLY A 162 -28.49 -2.20 7.44
CA GLY A 162 -27.46 -1.86 6.47
C GLY A 162 -28.01 -1.39 5.12
N GLY A 163 -27.20 -1.50 4.08
CA GLY A 163 -27.56 -1.12 2.70
C GLY A 163 -27.45 0.37 2.42
N THR A 164 -26.93 1.18 3.33
CA THR A 164 -26.66 2.60 3.06
C THR A 164 -25.35 2.75 2.32
N GLU A 165 -25.38 3.34 1.15
CA GLU A 165 -24.17 3.76 0.44
C GLU A 165 -23.57 4.96 1.17
N VAL A 166 -22.33 4.85 1.60
CA VAL A 166 -21.58 5.89 2.29
C VAL A 166 -20.30 6.22 1.54
N VAL A 167 -19.93 7.50 1.57
CA VAL A 167 -18.65 7.98 1.09
C VAL A 167 -17.82 8.44 2.28
N VAL A 168 -16.70 7.78 2.49
CA VAL A 168 -15.65 8.20 3.44
C VAL A 168 -14.74 9.16 2.72
N ARG A 169 -14.61 10.38 3.21
CA ARG A 169 -13.74 11.41 2.65
C ARG A 169 -12.52 11.63 3.53
N GLY A 170 -11.38 11.84 2.89
CA GLY A 170 -10.12 11.96 3.60
C GLY A 170 -8.96 12.40 2.71
N ALA A 171 -7.77 11.95 3.06
CA ALA A 171 -6.55 12.22 2.31
C ALA A 171 -5.77 10.94 2.06
N SER A 172 -4.96 10.95 1.00
CA SER A 172 -4.04 9.89 0.62
C SER A 172 -4.70 8.55 0.27
N PHE A 173 -5.91 8.56 -0.28
CA PHE A 173 -6.59 7.36 -0.77
C PHE A 173 -6.12 6.92 -2.17
N ASP A 174 -5.20 7.66 -2.77
CA ASP A 174 -4.70 7.48 -4.13
C ASP A 174 -3.55 6.47 -4.28
N ALA A 175 -3.19 5.82 -3.19
CA ALA A 175 -2.17 4.78 -3.19
C ALA A 175 -2.81 3.43 -2.85
N PRO A 176 -3.53 2.79 -3.78
CA PRO A 176 -4.07 1.47 -3.52
C PRO A 176 -2.93 0.47 -3.36
N GLY A 177 -2.90 -0.23 -2.24
CA GLY A 177 -2.23 -1.52 -2.18
C GLY A 177 -2.83 -2.44 -3.25
N ALA A 178 -2.07 -3.37 -3.76
CA ALA A 178 -2.45 -4.23 -4.89
C ALA A 178 -3.66 -5.14 -4.64
N LEU A 179 -4.20 -5.19 -3.43
CA LEU A 179 -5.17 -6.21 -2.99
C LEU A 179 -6.58 -5.71 -2.66
N GLY A 180 -6.84 -4.43 -2.81
CA GLY A 180 -8.18 -3.86 -2.58
C GLY A 180 -8.38 -3.29 -1.18
N LEU A 181 -9.19 -2.27 -1.12
CA LEU A 181 -9.55 -1.56 0.10
C LEU A 181 -10.90 -2.06 0.59
N PHE A 182 -11.05 -2.16 1.90
CA PHE A 182 -12.28 -2.56 2.56
C PHE A 182 -12.68 -1.53 3.62
N CYS A 183 -13.99 -1.46 3.88
CA CYS A 183 -14.53 -0.72 5.01
C CYS A 183 -14.89 -1.70 6.12
N SER A 184 -14.34 -1.49 7.31
CA SER A 184 -14.69 -2.20 8.53
C SER A 184 -15.59 -1.32 9.38
N PHE A 185 -16.73 -1.84 9.78
CA PHE A 185 -17.67 -1.19 10.71
C PHE A 185 -17.60 -1.96 12.04
N ALA A 186 -17.21 -1.28 13.13
CA ALA A 186 -17.02 -1.93 14.42
C ALA A 186 -18.24 -2.74 14.85
N GLY A 187 -18.05 -4.05 15.08
CA GLY A 187 -19.12 -4.99 15.44
C GLY A 187 -19.99 -5.48 14.27
N ALA A 188 -19.57 -5.27 13.04
CA ALA A 188 -20.20 -5.75 11.82
C ALA A 188 -19.15 -6.32 10.84
N ASP A 189 -19.62 -6.89 9.74
CA ASP A 189 -18.75 -7.46 8.71
C ASP A 189 -17.93 -6.40 7.98
N VAL A 190 -16.82 -6.86 7.41
CA VAL A 190 -15.96 -6.07 6.51
C VAL A 190 -16.57 -6.11 5.11
N VAL A 191 -16.68 -4.95 4.46
CA VAL A 191 -17.27 -4.82 3.13
C VAL A 191 -16.28 -4.22 2.15
N SER A 192 -16.38 -4.64 0.88
CA SER A 192 -15.52 -4.10 -0.18
C SER A 192 -15.74 -2.60 -0.34
N ALA A 193 -14.66 -1.89 -0.59
CA ALA A 193 -14.65 -0.47 -0.86
C ALA A 193 -14.28 -0.18 -2.32
N SER A 194 -14.78 0.91 -2.86
CA SER A 194 -14.39 1.42 -4.18
C SER A 194 -13.91 2.86 -4.07
N PHE A 195 -12.87 3.20 -4.83
CA PHE A 195 -12.34 4.56 -4.86
C PHE A 195 -13.29 5.51 -5.59
N GLU A 196 -13.46 6.71 -5.04
CA GLU A 196 -14.16 7.82 -5.64
C GLU A 196 -13.18 9.01 -5.80
N GLY A 197 -12.21 8.82 -6.70
CA GLY A 197 -11.10 9.76 -6.86
C GLY A 197 -10.07 9.68 -5.71
N GLU A 198 -9.20 10.68 -5.63
CA GLU A 198 -8.08 10.72 -4.67
C GLU A 198 -8.50 10.98 -3.20
N VAL A 199 -9.72 11.44 -2.98
CA VAL A 199 -10.18 11.97 -1.69
C VAL A 199 -11.40 11.24 -1.14
N GLY A 200 -11.87 10.19 -1.79
CA GLY A 200 -13.08 9.48 -1.40
C GLY A 200 -13.01 7.97 -1.56
N VAL A 201 -13.65 7.28 -0.63
CA VAL A 201 -13.86 5.84 -0.68
C VAL A 201 -15.33 5.56 -0.42
N ARG A 202 -15.95 4.77 -1.29
CA ARG A 202 -17.35 4.40 -1.24
C ARG A 202 -17.52 2.98 -0.71
N CYS A 203 -18.44 2.81 0.24
CA CYS A 203 -18.80 1.52 0.83
C CYS A 203 -20.31 1.40 0.98
N ILE A 204 -20.81 0.17 1.09
CA ILE A 204 -22.21 -0.11 1.47
C ILE A 204 -22.18 -0.63 2.91
N THR A 205 -22.92 0.02 3.82
CA THR A 205 -22.92 -0.38 5.22
C THR A 205 -23.47 -1.81 5.39
N PRO A 206 -22.79 -2.70 6.13
CA PRO A 206 -23.32 -4.00 6.47
C PRO A 206 -24.46 -3.88 7.51
N PRO A 207 -25.28 -4.93 7.71
CA PRO A 207 -26.22 -4.96 8.83
C PRO A 207 -25.49 -4.96 10.17
N ALA A 208 -26.03 -4.25 11.16
CA ALA A 208 -25.52 -4.22 12.51
C ALA A 208 -26.47 -4.91 13.49
N SER A 209 -25.95 -5.55 14.52
CA SER A 209 -26.74 -6.26 15.53
C SER A 209 -27.56 -5.32 16.42
N ARG A 210 -27.18 -4.05 16.52
CA ARG A 210 -27.85 -3.03 17.35
C ARG A 210 -27.67 -1.62 16.77
N ALA A 211 -28.59 -0.73 17.14
CA ALA A 211 -28.49 0.69 16.87
C ALA A 211 -27.39 1.32 17.74
N GLY A 212 -26.75 2.37 17.23
CA GLY A 212 -25.71 3.09 17.94
C GLY A 212 -24.58 3.54 17.03
N ALA A 213 -23.57 4.17 17.61
CA ALA A 213 -22.39 4.58 16.89
C ALA A 213 -21.48 3.37 16.60
N SER A 214 -20.99 3.28 15.37
CA SER A 214 -20.01 2.31 14.90
C SER A 214 -18.80 3.07 14.37
N ALA A 215 -17.62 2.74 14.87
CA ALA A 215 -16.38 3.25 14.28
C ALA A 215 -16.20 2.64 12.88
N VAL A 216 -15.86 3.47 11.93
CA VAL A 216 -15.58 3.06 10.55
C VAL A 216 -14.08 3.17 10.32
N GLN A 217 -13.50 2.07 9.88
CA GLN A 217 -12.09 1.96 9.55
C GLN A 217 -11.94 1.53 8.09
N LEU A 218 -10.93 2.05 7.42
CA LEU A 218 -10.47 1.50 6.15
C LEU A 218 -9.40 0.45 6.45
N VAL A 219 -9.49 -0.68 5.77
CA VAL A 219 -8.58 -1.81 5.94
C VAL A 219 -8.04 -2.19 4.56
N ASP A 220 -6.75 -2.36 4.45
CA ASP A 220 -6.09 -2.95 3.28
C ASP A 220 -5.57 -4.31 3.68
N SER A 221 -6.04 -5.36 3.02
CA SER A 221 -5.77 -6.79 3.19
C SER A 221 -5.37 -7.27 4.60
N ASP A 222 -4.41 -6.67 5.28
CA ASP A 222 -3.92 -7.06 6.61
C ASP A 222 -3.62 -5.87 7.55
N ALA A 223 -3.74 -4.64 7.08
CA ALA A 223 -3.44 -3.44 7.87
C ALA A 223 -4.68 -2.58 8.09
N VAL A 224 -4.97 -2.24 9.34
CA VAL A 224 -5.96 -1.23 9.68
C VAL A 224 -5.37 0.14 9.36
N LEU A 225 -5.87 0.74 8.31
CA LEU A 225 -5.59 2.14 7.98
C LEU A 225 -6.42 3.00 8.92
N VAL A 226 -5.75 3.66 9.84
CA VAL A 226 -6.40 4.35 10.96
C VAL A 226 -7.38 5.39 10.49
N THR A 227 -8.64 5.25 10.87
CA THR A 227 -9.63 6.30 10.73
C THR A 227 -10.52 6.35 11.95
N SER A 228 -10.90 7.54 12.36
CA SER A 228 -11.78 7.75 13.51
C SER A 228 -13.13 8.35 13.13
N VAL A 229 -13.66 8.03 11.95
CA VAL A 229 -14.99 8.49 11.57
C VAL A 229 -16.05 7.52 12.12
N ALA A 230 -17.18 8.06 12.53
CA ALA A 230 -18.27 7.28 13.08
C ALA A 230 -19.50 7.33 12.18
N PHE A 231 -20.11 6.17 11.99
CA PHE A 231 -21.42 6.01 11.39
C PHE A 231 -22.44 5.63 12.46
N ILE A 232 -23.65 6.18 12.40
CA ILE A 232 -24.70 5.94 13.38
C ILE A 232 -25.74 5.00 12.79
N TYR A 233 -25.79 3.76 13.28
CA TYR A 233 -26.86 2.85 12.96
C TYR A 233 -28.15 3.26 13.69
N GLN A 234 -29.19 3.55 12.92
CA GLN A 234 -30.49 3.94 13.43
C GLN A 234 -31.36 2.70 13.64
N PRO A 235 -32.21 2.65 14.70
CA PRO A 235 -33.12 1.56 14.93
C PRO A 235 -34.09 1.40 13.76
N HIS A 236 -34.66 0.21 13.62
CA HIS A 236 -35.70 -0.04 12.65
C HIS A 236 -36.93 0.81 12.98
N VAL A 237 -37.39 1.61 12.02
CA VAL A 237 -38.59 2.43 12.17
C VAL A 237 -39.80 1.59 11.79
N VAL A 238 -40.75 1.50 12.68
CA VAL A 238 -42.04 0.84 12.47
C VAL A 238 -43.15 1.83 12.71
N VAL A 239 -44.04 1.97 11.75
CA VAL A 239 -45.30 2.72 11.89
C VAL A 239 -46.41 1.72 12.27
N SER A 240 -47.03 1.92 13.42
CA SER A 240 -48.11 1.07 13.91
C SER A 240 -49.52 1.63 13.68
N SER A 241 -49.65 2.96 13.74
CA SER A 241 -50.95 3.61 13.51
C SER A 241 -50.77 5.08 13.10
N ILE A 242 -51.80 5.65 12.52
CA ILE A 242 -51.92 7.06 12.19
C ILE A 242 -53.25 7.62 12.66
N GLU A 243 -53.26 8.90 13.05
CA GLU A 243 -54.49 9.60 13.49
C GLU A 243 -54.42 11.09 13.04
N PRO A 244 -55.47 11.61 12.36
CA PRO A 244 -56.66 10.93 11.86
C PRO A 244 -56.33 10.02 10.66
N VAL A 245 -57.19 9.05 10.36
CA VAL A 245 -57.03 8.13 9.19
C VAL A 245 -57.57 8.73 7.88
N THR A 246 -58.22 9.88 7.95
CA THR A 246 -58.78 10.60 6.80
C THR A 246 -58.33 12.07 6.79
N GLY A 247 -58.25 12.66 5.61
CA GLY A 247 -57.88 14.06 5.44
C GLY A 247 -58.54 14.65 4.21
N VAL A 248 -58.48 15.97 4.07
CA VAL A 248 -59.03 16.69 2.92
C VAL A 248 -58.03 16.68 1.76
N LEU A 249 -58.53 16.69 0.53
CA LEU A 249 -57.73 16.69 -0.69
C LEU A 249 -56.79 17.91 -0.80
N ALA A 250 -57.21 19.05 -0.23
CA ALA A 250 -56.43 20.26 -0.21
C ALA A 250 -55.17 20.20 0.69
N GLY A 251 -55.01 19.09 1.47
CA GLY A 251 -53.93 18.93 2.41
C GLY A 251 -54.13 19.72 3.73
N GLY A 252 -53.06 19.90 4.52
CA GLY A 252 -53.09 20.66 5.77
C GLY A 252 -53.62 19.88 6.98
N THR A 253 -54.02 18.61 6.85
CA THR A 253 -54.41 17.79 7.97
C THR A 253 -53.18 17.44 8.83
N LEU A 254 -53.22 17.81 10.13
CA LEU A 254 -52.19 17.43 11.07
C LEU A 254 -52.31 15.94 11.41
N LEU A 255 -51.27 15.17 10.99
CA LEU A 255 -51.24 13.71 11.18
C LEU A 255 -50.33 13.35 12.32
N ARG A 256 -50.82 12.56 13.27
CA ARG A 256 -50.05 11.87 14.29
C ARG A 256 -49.72 10.46 13.81
N VAL A 257 -48.43 10.13 13.83
CA VAL A 257 -47.92 8.83 13.45
C VAL A 257 -47.37 8.15 14.68
N SER A 258 -47.94 7.01 15.07
CA SER A 258 -47.48 6.21 16.19
C SER A 258 -46.68 5.01 15.71
N GLY A 259 -45.64 4.65 16.47
CA GLY A 259 -44.77 3.56 16.09
C GLY A 259 -43.55 3.43 17.00
N SER A 260 -42.53 2.80 16.50
CA SER A 260 -41.25 2.64 17.23
C SER A 260 -40.05 3.03 16.36
N GLY A 261 -38.91 3.31 17.01
CA GLY A 261 -37.68 3.65 16.33
C GLY A 261 -37.61 5.10 15.81
N PHE A 262 -38.56 5.95 16.17
CA PHE A 262 -38.51 7.37 15.81
C PHE A 262 -37.38 8.08 16.56
N ILE A 263 -36.52 8.76 15.86
CA ILE A 263 -35.43 9.57 16.42
C ILE A 263 -35.66 11.01 16.05
N ALA A 264 -35.53 11.91 17.04
CA ALA A 264 -35.55 13.34 16.78
C ALA A 264 -34.31 13.73 15.94
N ALA A 265 -34.51 13.89 14.67
CA ALA A 265 -33.44 14.25 13.72
C ALA A 265 -33.92 15.37 12.78
N PRO A 266 -33.04 16.30 12.38
CA PRO A 266 -33.40 17.38 11.45
C PRO A 266 -33.95 16.90 10.11
N GLY A 267 -33.65 15.66 9.74
CA GLY A 267 -34.06 15.03 8.47
C GLY A 267 -35.22 14.05 8.59
N LEU A 268 -35.97 14.03 9.69
CA LEU A 268 -37.12 13.15 9.83
C LEU A 268 -38.22 13.55 8.83
N LEU A 269 -38.56 12.64 7.95
CA LEU A 269 -39.53 12.83 6.88
C LEU A 269 -40.61 11.73 6.93
N VAL A 270 -41.84 12.11 6.62
CA VAL A 270 -42.96 11.20 6.41
C VAL A 270 -43.42 11.33 4.95
N ARG A 271 -43.62 10.20 4.28
CA ARG A 271 -44.18 10.15 2.94
C ARG A 271 -45.53 9.48 2.98
N ILE A 272 -46.50 10.13 2.36
CA ILE A 272 -47.90 9.68 2.25
C ILE A 272 -48.17 9.35 0.80
N GLY A 273 -48.36 8.06 0.50
CA GLY A 273 -48.53 7.61 -0.88
C GLY A 273 -47.29 7.91 -1.74
N GLY A 274 -47.52 8.28 -2.99
CA GLY A 274 -46.43 8.68 -3.92
C GLY A 274 -46.04 10.16 -3.87
N LEU A 275 -46.51 10.92 -2.88
CA LEU A 275 -46.28 12.36 -2.78
C LEU A 275 -44.90 12.70 -2.26
N ALA A 276 -44.49 13.95 -2.44
CA ALA A 276 -43.24 14.47 -1.84
C ALA A 276 -43.24 14.31 -0.34
N PRO A 277 -42.10 13.92 0.26
CA PRO A 277 -41.99 13.76 1.71
C PRO A 277 -42.18 15.10 2.43
N VAL A 278 -42.84 15.07 3.61
CA VAL A 278 -43.05 16.23 4.46
C VAL A 278 -42.22 16.09 5.76
N ARG A 279 -41.75 17.22 6.29
CA ARG A 279 -41.01 17.22 7.55
C ARG A 279 -41.91 16.81 8.70
N ALA A 280 -41.35 15.97 9.59
CA ALA A 280 -41.99 15.53 10.81
C ALA A 280 -41.13 15.88 12.03
N ARG A 281 -41.72 15.84 13.21
CA ARG A 281 -41.03 15.97 14.51
C ARG A 281 -41.48 14.84 15.43
N VAL A 282 -40.59 14.40 16.30
CA VAL A 282 -40.93 13.51 17.39
C VAL A 282 -41.54 14.33 18.49
N LEU A 283 -42.66 13.84 19.07
CA LEU A 283 -43.38 14.49 20.20
C LEU A 283 -42.91 13.93 21.51
#